data_356fd4251f77e8ad4b2587e498cc0795
#
_entry.id   356fd4251f77e8ad4b2587e498cc0795
#
_cell.length_a   1.000
_cell.length_b   1.000
_cell.length_c   1.000
_cell.angle_alpha   90.00
_cell.angle_beta   90.00
_cell.angle_gamma   90.00
#
_symmetry.space_group_name_H-M   'P 1'
#
loop_
_entity.id
_entity.type
_entity.pdbx_description
1 polymer ?
#
loop_
_entity_poly.entity_id
_entity_poly.type
_entity_poly.pdbx_seq_one_letter_code
_entity_poly.pdbx_strand_id
1 'polypeptide(L)'
;MATERNAGSASLAECIFIGQVSAYGKAPGTVIVRRPDKDDRTTAELAVMSRCTKETKDYWMPDIDEQVLCILLPNTSGKDPGAGFVVGAFYSTADPPKEHDTSVRSIRYKDGSYIVNNNGAMEIHASKSLKITAPRIDLN
;
A
#
# COMPACT_ATOMS: atom_id res chain seq x y z
N MET A 1 -11.39 36.56 -16.30
CA MET A 1 -11.56 36.77 -14.86
C MET A 1 -11.15 35.52 -14.10
N ALA A 2 -10.25 35.67 -13.16
CA ALA A 2 -9.82 34.54 -12.38
C ALA A 2 -11.01 33.99 -11.58
N THR A 3 -11.26 32.72 -11.69
CA THR A 3 -12.21 32.04 -10.83
C THR A 3 -11.65 32.08 -9.40
N GLU A 4 -12.37 32.70 -8.53
CA GLU A 4 -12.01 32.63 -7.14
C GLU A 4 -12.07 31.19 -6.67
N ARG A 5 -10.93 30.67 -6.26
CA ARG A 5 -10.92 29.36 -5.60
C ARG A 5 -11.50 29.56 -4.21
N ASN A 6 -12.47 28.76 -3.85
CA ASN A 6 -12.96 28.73 -2.49
C ASN A 6 -11.81 28.45 -1.55
N ALA A 7 -11.65 29.30 -0.52
CA ALA A 7 -10.68 29.07 0.53
C ALA A 7 -10.98 27.70 1.17
N GLY A 8 -10.05 26.77 1.11
CA GLY A 8 -10.21 25.43 1.64
C GLY A 8 -10.49 24.35 0.60
N SER A 9 -10.69 24.75 -0.68
CA SER A 9 -10.83 23.77 -1.78
C SER A 9 -9.44 23.41 -2.28
N ALA A 10 -9.00 22.16 -2.04
CA ALA A 10 -7.75 21.64 -2.57
C ALA A 10 -7.93 21.26 -4.04
N SER A 11 -6.91 21.48 -4.87
CA SER A 11 -6.90 20.98 -6.22
C SER A 11 -6.77 19.44 -6.24
N LEU A 12 -7.20 18.81 -7.32
CA LEU A 12 -7.07 17.37 -7.48
C LEU A 12 -5.60 16.94 -7.35
N ALA A 13 -4.67 17.72 -7.89
CA ALA A 13 -3.24 17.45 -7.81
C ALA A 13 -2.68 17.50 -6.39
N GLU A 14 -3.36 18.18 -5.48
CA GLU A 14 -2.99 18.17 -4.06
C GLU A 14 -3.55 16.97 -3.32
N CYS A 15 -4.69 16.45 -3.78
CA CYS A 15 -5.41 15.37 -3.13
C CYS A 15 -4.96 13.98 -3.57
N ILE A 16 -4.48 13.84 -4.81
CA ILE A 16 -4.04 12.55 -5.36
C ILE A 16 -2.58 12.67 -5.76
N PHE A 17 -1.73 11.83 -5.20
CA PHE A 17 -0.31 11.90 -5.47
C PHE A 17 0.38 10.56 -5.33
N ILE A 18 1.56 10.49 -5.94
CA ILE A 18 2.49 9.38 -5.79
C ILE A 18 3.56 9.80 -4.79
N GLY A 19 3.85 8.94 -3.83
CA GLY A 19 4.89 9.20 -2.85
C GLY A 19 5.68 7.95 -2.52
N GLN A 20 6.61 8.08 -1.60
CA GLN A 20 7.41 6.97 -1.09
C GLN A 20 7.24 6.89 0.41
N VAL A 21 7.09 5.69 0.93
CA VAL A 21 6.95 5.48 2.37
C VAL A 21 8.23 5.92 3.08
N SER A 22 8.10 6.86 4.00
CA SER A 22 9.22 7.43 4.75
C SER A 22 9.37 6.76 6.12
N ALA A 23 8.26 6.46 6.77
CA ALA A 23 8.25 5.87 8.10
C ALA A 23 6.92 5.20 8.37
N TYR A 24 6.91 4.31 9.35
CA TYR A 24 5.65 3.79 9.89
C TYR A 24 5.09 4.77 10.91
N GLY A 25 3.76 4.91 10.93
CA GLY A 25 3.07 5.79 11.88
C GLY A 25 3.01 5.20 13.28
N LYS A 26 2.67 6.03 14.25
CA LYS A 26 2.45 5.58 15.63
C LYS A 26 1.19 4.73 15.75
N ALA A 27 0.13 5.10 15.06
CA ALA A 27 -1.09 4.31 15.02
C ALA A 27 -0.87 3.05 14.16
N PRO A 28 -1.37 1.88 14.58
CA PRO A 28 -1.29 0.68 13.76
C PRO A 28 -1.95 0.89 12.40
N GLY A 29 -1.34 0.34 11.34
CA GLY A 29 -1.89 0.42 9.98
C GLY A 29 -1.69 1.77 9.32
N THR A 30 -0.80 2.62 9.82
CA THR A 30 -0.52 3.93 9.22
C THR A 30 0.93 4.05 8.81
N VAL A 31 1.17 4.91 7.83
CA VAL A 31 2.51 5.27 7.34
C VAL A 31 2.61 6.78 7.15
N ILE A 32 3.82 7.25 7.13
CA ILE A 32 4.17 8.63 6.74
C ILE A 32 4.82 8.56 5.38
N VAL A 33 4.35 9.38 4.44
CA VAL A 33 4.76 9.33 3.04
C VAL A 33 5.49 10.62 2.67
N ARG A 34 6.60 10.48 1.98
CA ARG A 34 7.35 11.58 1.40
C ARG A 34 6.76 11.93 0.05
N ARG A 35 6.57 13.21 -0.20
CA ARG A 35 5.99 13.74 -1.44
C ARG A 35 7.06 14.43 -2.29
N PRO A 36 7.59 13.76 -3.32
CA PRO A 36 8.56 14.40 -4.22
C PRO A 36 7.98 15.61 -4.97
N ASP A 37 6.68 15.61 -5.22
CA ASP A 37 5.97 16.73 -5.88
C ASP A 37 5.82 17.98 -5.00
N LYS A 38 6.15 17.90 -3.73
CA LYS A 38 6.05 18.97 -2.73
C LYS A 38 7.36 19.12 -1.96
N ASP A 39 8.48 19.19 -2.66
CA ASP A 39 9.82 19.41 -2.07
C ASP A 39 10.16 18.38 -0.98
N ASP A 40 9.79 17.11 -1.22
CA ASP A 40 10.03 16.00 -0.30
C ASP A 40 9.41 16.17 1.09
N ARG A 41 8.38 16.99 1.20
CA ARG A 41 7.62 17.09 2.45
C ARG A 41 6.98 15.76 2.81
N THR A 42 6.95 15.47 4.08
CA THR A 42 6.25 14.29 4.59
C THR A 42 4.81 14.62 4.94
N THR A 43 3.95 13.64 4.77
CA THR A 43 2.53 13.74 5.15
C THR A 43 2.36 13.55 6.66
N ALA A 44 1.16 13.81 7.16
CA ALA A 44 0.70 13.23 8.42
C ALA A 44 0.59 11.70 8.27
N GLU A 45 0.17 11.01 9.33
CA GLU A 45 -0.08 9.57 9.26
C GLU A 45 -1.23 9.28 8.29
N LEU A 46 -0.99 8.40 7.31
CA LEU A 46 -1.96 7.95 6.34
C LEU A 46 -2.35 6.50 6.63
N ALA A 47 -3.65 6.21 6.62
CA ALA A 47 -4.12 4.85 6.80
C ALA A 47 -3.86 4.02 5.55
N VAL A 48 -3.33 2.83 5.71
CA VAL A 48 -3.12 1.89 4.60
C VAL A 48 -4.42 1.14 4.35
N MET A 49 -4.95 1.24 3.13
CA MET A 49 -6.19 0.56 2.75
C MET A 49 -6.00 -0.94 2.72
N SER A 50 -7.00 -1.66 3.20
CA SER A 50 -7.08 -3.11 3.17
C SER A 50 -8.42 -3.55 2.61
N ARG A 51 -8.51 -4.80 2.16
CA ARG A 51 -9.76 -5.33 1.60
C ARG A 51 -10.87 -5.44 2.64
N CYS A 52 -10.52 -5.77 3.88
CA CYS A 52 -11.48 -5.91 4.97
C CYS A 52 -10.80 -5.65 6.32
N THR A 53 -11.56 -5.02 7.23
CA THR A 53 -10.97 -4.47 8.45
C THR A 53 -11.83 -4.65 9.70
N LYS A 54 -12.95 -5.36 9.63
CA LYS A 54 -13.84 -5.48 10.78
C LYS A 54 -13.68 -6.82 11.48
N GLU A 55 -14.43 -7.83 11.10
CA GLU A 55 -14.32 -9.18 11.68
C GLU A 55 -13.30 -10.02 10.92
N THR A 56 -13.41 -10.04 9.61
CA THR A 56 -12.36 -10.54 8.74
C THR A 56 -11.39 -9.41 8.48
N LYS A 57 -10.11 -9.66 8.66
CA LYS A 57 -9.07 -8.64 8.53
C LYS A 57 -7.96 -9.12 7.63
N ASP A 58 -7.64 -8.31 6.63
CA ASP A 58 -6.42 -8.43 5.86
C ASP A 58 -5.41 -7.43 6.40
N TYR A 59 -4.15 -7.84 6.47
CA TYR A 59 -3.08 -6.96 6.92
C TYR A 59 -1.93 -6.98 5.92
N TRP A 60 -1.53 -5.80 5.49
CA TRP A 60 -0.31 -5.58 4.74
C TRP A 60 0.20 -4.18 5.07
N MET A 61 1.51 -4.02 5.03
CA MET A 61 2.13 -2.72 5.17
C MET A 61 3.17 -2.57 4.06
N PRO A 62 3.22 -1.43 3.39
CA PRO A 62 4.28 -1.18 2.42
C PRO A 62 5.63 -1.11 3.11
N ASP A 63 6.68 -1.45 2.37
CA ASP A 63 8.05 -1.31 2.86
C ASP A 63 8.48 0.16 2.86
N ILE A 64 9.50 0.48 3.65
CA ILE A 64 10.12 1.80 3.61
C ILE A 64 10.70 2.01 2.21
N ASP A 65 10.55 3.20 1.67
CA ASP A 65 10.91 3.63 0.33
C ASP A 65 10.06 3.05 -0.81
N GLU A 66 9.02 2.28 -0.48
CA GLU A 66 8.09 1.75 -1.48
C GLU A 66 7.26 2.86 -2.09
N GLN A 67 7.07 2.80 -3.42
CA GLN A 67 6.27 3.76 -4.16
C GLN A 67 4.78 3.43 -3.99
N VAL A 68 4.02 4.43 -3.56
CA VAL A 68 2.60 4.26 -3.24
C VAL A 68 1.75 5.35 -3.86
N LEU A 69 0.49 5.03 -4.14
CA LEU A 69 -0.53 5.98 -4.54
C LEU A 69 -1.33 6.38 -3.32
N CYS A 70 -1.47 7.69 -3.11
CA CYS A 70 -2.14 8.24 -1.93
C CYS A 70 -3.28 9.17 -2.31
N ILE A 71 -4.28 9.23 -1.43
CA ILE A 71 -5.41 10.15 -1.53
C ILE A 71 -5.54 10.90 -0.21
N LEU A 72 -5.63 12.22 -0.28
CA LEU A 72 -5.99 13.07 0.85
C LEU A 72 -7.42 13.56 0.63
N LEU A 73 -8.25 13.43 1.65
CA LEU A 73 -9.58 14.02 1.60
C LEU A 73 -9.47 15.53 1.85
N PRO A 74 -10.13 16.37 1.02
CA PRO A 74 -10.12 17.81 1.26
C PRO A 74 -10.73 18.11 2.61
N ASN A 75 -10.07 18.99 3.37
CA ASN A 75 -10.62 19.48 4.62
C ASN A 75 -11.52 20.69 4.35
N THR A 76 -12.78 20.59 4.72
CA THR A 76 -13.73 21.66 4.50
C THR A 76 -13.44 22.93 5.31
N SER A 77 -12.71 22.81 6.41
CA SER A 77 -12.29 23.98 7.21
C SER A 77 -11.09 24.71 6.61
N GLY A 78 -10.33 24.06 5.72
CA GLY A 78 -9.13 24.62 5.12
C GLY A 78 -7.97 24.84 6.07
N LYS A 79 -8.08 24.44 7.32
CA LYS A 79 -7.06 24.69 8.36
C LYS A 79 -6.12 23.50 8.60
N ASP A 80 -6.63 22.30 8.48
CA ASP A 80 -5.87 21.08 8.73
C ASP A 80 -5.87 20.19 7.51
N PRO A 81 -4.81 19.39 7.29
CA PRO A 81 -4.88 18.37 6.27
C PRO A 81 -6.01 17.40 6.61
N GLY A 82 -6.82 17.07 5.64
CA GLY A 82 -7.85 16.04 5.80
C GLY A 82 -7.26 14.67 6.05
N ALA A 83 -8.14 13.71 6.35
CA ALA A 83 -7.74 12.32 6.44
C ALA A 83 -7.12 11.86 5.13
N GLY A 84 -6.09 11.03 5.22
CA GLY A 84 -5.39 10.54 4.06
C GLY A 84 -5.21 9.03 4.11
N PHE A 85 -5.05 8.46 2.90
CA PHE A 85 -4.98 7.03 2.71
C PHE A 85 -3.88 6.67 1.73
N VAL A 86 -3.22 5.55 1.98
CA VAL A 86 -2.43 4.85 0.96
C VAL A 86 -3.38 3.87 0.28
N VAL A 87 -3.64 4.08 -1.00
CA VAL A 87 -4.54 3.23 -1.79
C VAL A 87 -3.88 1.91 -2.15
N GLY A 88 -2.60 1.95 -2.46
CA GLY A 88 -1.83 0.77 -2.82
C GLY A 88 -0.44 1.12 -3.29
N ALA A 89 0.33 0.09 -3.57
CA ALA A 89 1.65 0.20 -4.16
C ALA A 89 1.58 -0.16 -5.65
N PHE A 90 2.56 0.28 -6.42
CA PHE A 90 2.69 -0.09 -7.82
C PHE A 90 4.17 -0.14 -8.21
N TYR A 91 4.45 -0.91 -9.26
CA TYR A 91 5.82 -1.13 -9.70
C TYR A 91 6.45 0.11 -10.32
N SER A 92 7.76 0.19 -10.21
CA SER A 92 8.57 1.24 -10.82
C SER A 92 9.75 0.61 -11.57
N THR A 93 10.50 1.42 -12.31
CA THR A 93 11.71 0.94 -12.98
C THR A 93 12.79 0.50 -11.99
N ALA A 94 12.82 1.10 -10.79
CA ALA A 94 13.73 0.70 -9.73
C ALA A 94 13.31 -0.62 -9.07
N ASP A 95 12.00 -0.84 -8.96
CA ASP A 95 11.42 -2.02 -8.32
C ASP A 95 10.40 -2.68 -9.27
N PRO A 96 10.90 -3.42 -10.28
CA PRO A 96 10.02 -4.08 -11.25
C PRO A 96 9.43 -5.37 -10.68
N PRO A 97 8.34 -5.89 -11.30
CA PRO A 97 7.81 -7.19 -10.89
C PRO A 97 8.81 -8.32 -11.17
N LYS A 98 8.72 -9.36 -10.38
CA LYS A 98 9.51 -10.59 -10.57
C LYS A 98 9.00 -11.40 -11.76
N GLU A 99 7.69 -11.40 -11.95
CA GLU A 99 7.02 -12.16 -13.01
C GLU A 99 6.85 -11.32 -14.27
N HIS A 100 7.04 -11.95 -15.43
CA HIS A 100 6.76 -11.35 -16.74
C HIS A 100 5.63 -12.09 -17.48
N ASP A 101 5.26 -13.27 -17.02
CA ASP A 101 4.22 -14.09 -17.61
C ASP A 101 2.87 -13.79 -16.96
N THR A 102 1.89 -13.44 -17.78
CA THR A 102 0.55 -13.07 -17.29
C THR A 102 -0.24 -14.27 -16.76
N SER A 103 0.19 -15.50 -17.01
CA SER A 103 -0.44 -16.70 -16.46
C SER A 103 0.04 -17.04 -15.05
N VAL A 104 1.10 -16.40 -14.58
CA VAL A 104 1.63 -16.60 -13.22
C VAL A 104 0.90 -15.70 -12.24
N ARG A 105 0.58 -16.24 -11.08
CA ARG A 105 0.09 -15.49 -9.92
C ARG A 105 0.98 -15.80 -8.73
N SER A 106 1.49 -14.77 -8.08
CA SER A 106 2.44 -14.98 -6.99
C SER A 106 2.31 -13.94 -5.88
N ILE A 107 2.71 -14.34 -4.68
CA ILE A 107 3.00 -13.45 -3.56
C ILE A 107 4.43 -13.75 -3.15
N ARG A 108 5.31 -12.74 -3.15
CA ARG A 108 6.71 -12.91 -2.79
C ARG A 108 7.04 -12.01 -1.61
N TYR A 109 7.72 -12.59 -0.63
CA TYR A 109 8.12 -11.89 0.59
C TYR A 109 9.60 -11.54 0.54
N LYS A 110 9.99 -10.50 1.24
CA LYS A 110 11.40 -10.05 1.28
C LYS A 110 12.35 -11.07 1.89
N ASP A 111 11.85 -11.98 2.71
CA ASP A 111 12.64 -13.03 3.36
C ASP A 111 12.92 -14.24 2.44
N GLY A 112 12.41 -14.22 1.20
CA GLY A 112 12.56 -15.30 0.24
C GLY A 112 11.40 -16.30 0.23
N SER A 113 10.47 -16.20 1.16
CA SER A 113 9.25 -17.03 1.13
C SER A 113 8.36 -16.60 -0.03
N TYR A 114 7.58 -17.54 -0.58
CA TYR A 114 6.64 -17.20 -1.66
C TYR A 114 5.52 -18.21 -1.80
N ILE A 115 4.45 -17.79 -2.44
CA ILE A 115 3.34 -18.61 -2.91
C ILE A 115 3.19 -18.31 -4.39
N VAL A 116 3.30 -19.34 -5.24
CA VAL A 116 3.23 -19.19 -6.70
C VAL A 116 2.24 -20.18 -7.27
N ASN A 117 1.40 -19.67 -8.17
CA ASN A 117 0.60 -20.52 -9.08
C ASN A 117 1.11 -20.28 -10.49
N ASN A 118 1.61 -21.34 -11.10
CA ASN A 118 2.13 -21.31 -12.47
C ASN A 118 1.39 -22.36 -13.31
N ASN A 119 0.34 -21.94 -14.00
CA ASN A 119 -0.46 -22.79 -14.89
C ASN A 119 -0.94 -24.07 -14.19
N GLY A 120 -1.41 -23.97 -12.96
CA GLY A 120 -1.93 -25.10 -12.20
C GLY A 120 -0.91 -25.77 -11.29
N ALA A 121 0.36 -25.49 -11.46
CA ALA A 121 1.40 -25.93 -10.51
C ALA A 121 1.49 -24.92 -9.40
N MET A 122 1.14 -25.30 -8.18
CA MET A 122 1.23 -24.43 -7.01
C MET A 122 2.42 -24.81 -6.15
N GLU A 123 3.13 -23.79 -5.69
CA GLU A 123 4.27 -23.97 -4.80
C GLU A 123 4.16 -23.01 -3.62
N ILE A 124 4.36 -23.53 -2.42
CA ILE A 124 4.48 -22.75 -1.20
C ILE A 124 5.88 -22.99 -0.64
N HIS A 125 6.66 -21.93 -0.54
CA HIS A 125 8.02 -21.99 -0.02
C HIS A 125 8.14 -21.10 1.21
N ALA A 126 8.61 -21.67 2.31
CA ALA A 126 8.89 -20.93 3.53
C ALA A 126 10.39 -20.92 3.79
N SER A 127 10.96 -19.75 4.08
CA SER A 127 12.41 -19.62 4.30
C SER A 127 12.88 -20.27 5.61
N LYS A 128 11.98 -20.44 6.57
CA LYS A 128 12.33 -21.05 7.88
C LYS A 128 11.47 -22.25 8.23
N SER A 129 10.16 -22.07 8.31
CA SER A 129 9.26 -23.15 8.70
C SER A 129 7.87 -22.91 8.16
N LEU A 130 7.15 -23.97 7.89
CA LEU A 130 5.75 -23.94 7.49
C LEU A 130 4.93 -24.76 8.48
N LYS A 131 3.90 -24.14 9.07
CA LYS A 131 2.98 -24.82 9.98
C LYS A 131 1.57 -24.75 9.43
N ILE A 132 0.95 -25.90 9.25
CA ILE A 132 -0.44 -26.02 8.82
C ILE A 132 -1.21 -26.68 9.96
N THR A 133 -2.25 -26.02 10.43
CA THR A 133 -3.07 -26.53 11.53
C THR A 133 -4.54 -26.48 11.15
N ALA A 134 -5.22 -27.61 11.31
CA ALA A 134 -6.65 -27.72 11.10
C ALA A 134 -7.17 -28.93 11.89
N PRO A 135 -8.47 -28.97 12.25
CA PRO A 135 -9.06 -30.19 12.83
C PRO A 135 -8.89 -31.41 11.93
N ARG A 136 -8.83 -31.21 10.61
CA ARG A 136 -8.59 -32.26 9.63
C ARG A 136 -7.78 -31.71 8.46
N ILE A 137 -6.80 -32.48 8.01
CA ILE A 137 -5.98 -32.19 6.83
C ILE A 137 -6.04 -33.41 5.91
N ASP A 138 -6.52 -33.23 4.68
CA ASP A 138 -6.56 -34.26 3.68
C ASP A 138 -5.51 -33.96 2.61
N LEU A 139 -4.62 -34.91 2.39
CA LEU A 139 -3.63 -34.87 1.32
C LEU A 139 -3.93 -36.04 0.38
N ASN A 140 -4.16 -35.68 -0.88
CA ASN A 140 -4.60 -36.65 -1.86
C ASN A 140 -3.43 -37.24 -2.68
#